data_a6235ff9619d0c8b5a94a784397cddad
#
_entry.id   a6235ff9619d0c8b5a94a784397cddad
#
_cell.length_a   1.000
_cell.length_b   1.000
_cell.length_c   1.000
_cell.angle_alpha   90.00
_cell.angle_beta   90.00
_cell.angle_gamma   90.00
#
_symmetry.space_group_name_H-M   'P 1'
#
loop_
_entity.id
_entity.type
_entity.pdbx_description
1 polymer ?
#
loop_
_entity_poly.entity_id
_entity_poly.type
_entity_poly.pdbx_seq_one_letter_code
_entity_poly.pdbx_strand_id
1 'polypeptide(L)'
;MSGLADVVGADQVLTDAGVRQGYETDWTGRFHGSCEAVVRPADAQQVAAVLRWAADNGRAVHVQAGNTGLVGGSVPAPGDRPVIILSTTRLRTPAQVIGHSVLAGAGLTLGEVQRLATAHGLVYGVDL
;
A
#
# COMPACT_ATOMS: atom_id res chain seq x y z
N MET A 1 18.78 -0.61 -3.79
CA MET A 1 17.78 0.49 -3.71
C MET A 1 18.01 1.60 -4.71
N SER A 2 19.19 1.62 -5.36
CA SER A 2 19.42 2.48 -6.52
C SER A 2 18.34 2.22 -7.58
N GLY A 3 17.82 3.27 -8.20
CA GLY A 3 16.74 3.21 -9.19
C GLY A 3 15.31 3.34 -8.63
N LEU A 4 15.01 2.90 -7.40
CA LEU A 4 13.69 3.14 -6.80
C LEU A 4 13.47 4.62 -6.49
N ALA A 5 14.51 5.30 -6.00
CA ALA A 5 14.46 6.73 -5.71
C ALA A 5 14.21 7.56 -6.99
N ASP A 6 14.73 7.12 -8.12
CA ASP A 6 14.52 7.78 -9.42
C ASP A 6 13.06 7.60 -9.90
N VAL A 7 12.40 6.51 -9.49
CA VAL A 7 11.02 6.20 -9.87
C VAL A 7 10.01 6.97 -9.02
N VAL A 8 10.15 6.93 -7.69
CA VAL A 8 9.11 7.44 -6.77
C VAL A 8 9.52 8.71 -6.02
N GLY A 9 10.79 9.12 -6.13
CA GLY A 9 11.42 10.16 -5.31
C GLY A 9 12.10 9.58 -4.07
N ALA A 10 13.24 10.15 -3.67
CA ALA A 10 14.05 9.64 -2.56
C ALA A 10 13.28 9.58 -1.24
N ASP A 11 12.48 10.60 -0.94
CA ASP A 11 11.64 10.69 0.27
C ASP A 11 10.51 9.65 0.31
N GLN A 12 10.30 8.92 -0.78
CA GLN A 12 9.26 7.89 -0.90
C GLN A 12 9.83 6.47 -0.85
N VAL A 13 11.14 6.33 -0.64
CA VAL A 13 11.82 5.06 -0.37
C VAL A 13 12.31 5.07 1.06
N LEU A 14 11.52 4.48 1.96
CA LEU A 14 11.78 4.50 3.39
C LEU A 14 12.66 3.31 3.77
N THR A 15 13.91 3.57 4.14
CA THR A 15 14.91 2.53 4.52
C THR A 15 15.26 2.57 6.00
N ASP A 16 14.91 3.65 6.72
CA ASP A 16 15.15 3.76 8.16
C ASP A 16 14.39 2.68 8.94
N ALA A 17 15.10 1.96 9.82
CA ALA A 17 14.53 0.84 10.57
C ALA A 17 13.40 1.26 11.52
N GLY A 18 13.51 2.42 12.16
CA GLY A 18 12.49 2.95 13.06
C GLY A 18 11.18 3.27 12.31
N VAL A 19 11.32 3.81 11.08
CA VAL A 19 10.16 4.09 10.23
C VAL A 19 9.53 2.79 9.70
N ARG A 20 10.35 1.82 9.26
CA ARG A 20 9.87 0.54 8.72
C ARG A 20 9.11 -0.29 9.76
N GLN A 21 9.48 -0.21 11.03
CA GLN A 21 8.84 -0.97 12.11
C GLN A 21 7.32 -0.82 12.12
N GLY A 22 6.78 0.37 11.81
CA GLY A 22 5.34 0.61 11.70
C GLY A 22 4.67 -0.12 10.53
N TYR A 23 5.43 -0.48 9.50
CA TYR A 23 4.95 -1.27 8.35
C TYR A 23 5.20 -2.77 8.54
N GLU A 24 6.16 -3.14 9.36
CA GLU A 24 6.62 -4.52 9.60
C GLU A 24 5.83 -5.20 10.72
N THR A 25 4.99 -4.47 11.45
CA THR A 25 4.14 -4.99 12.53
C THR A 25 2.68 -4.78 12.16
N ASP A 26 1.85 -5.80 12.27
CA ASP A 26 0.43 -5.71 11.98
C ASP A 26 -0.35 -4.96 13.08
N TRP A 27 -1.60 -4.62 12.80
CA TRP A 27 -2.47 -3.90 13.74
C TRP A 27 -2.62 -4.59 15.10
N THR A 28 -2.58 -5.92 15.15
CA THR A 28 -2.73 -6.70 16.38
C THR A 28 -1.45 -6.78 17.21
N GLY A 29 -0.30 -6.43 16.63
CA GLY A 29 1.02 -6.60 17.23
C GLY A 29 1.44 -8.07 17.37
N ARG A 30 0.72 -9.02 16.76
CA ARG A 30 1.03 -10.46 16.83
C ARG A 30 1.85 -10.96 15.66
N PHE A 31 1.74 -10.30 14.52
CA PHE A 31 2.44 -10.69 13.31
C PHE A 31 3.49 -9.64 12.96
N HIS A 32 4.69 -10.13 12.73
CA HIS A 32 5.84 -9.30 12.40
C HIS A 32 6.50 -9.84 11.14
N GLY A 33 6.84 -8.94 10.24
CA GLY A 33 7.64 -9.23 9.06
C GLY A 33 8.91 -8.39 9.02
N SER A 34 9.64 -8.48 7.92
CA SER A 34 10.77 -7.60 7.66
C SER A 34 10.80 -7.22 6.19
N CYS A 35 11.29 -6.01 5.89
CA CYS A 35 11.49 -5.55 4.53
C CYS A 35 12.80 -4.77 4.40
N GLU A 36 13.34 -4.69 3.18
CA GLU A 36 14.50 -3.84 2.89
C GLU A 36 14.13 -2.36 2.81
N ALA A 37 12.93 -2.08 2.30
CA ALA A 37 12.39 -0.73 2.19
C ALA A 37 10.86 -0.73 2.09
N VAL A 38 10.24 0.39 2.43
CA VAL A 38 8.86 0.71 2.07
C VAL A 38 8.89 1.71 0.93
N VAL A 39 8.21 1.39 -0.18
CA VAL A 39 8.15 2.22 -1.39
C VAL A 39 6.73 2.73 -1.56
N ARG A 40 6.57 4.04 -1.74
CA ARG A 40 5.26 4.71 -1.77
C ARG A 40 4.99 5.36 -3.13
N PRO A 41 4.57 4.61 -4.17
CA PRO A 41 4.24 5.16 -5.48
C PRO A 41 3.01 6.07 -5.41
N ALA A 42 2.96 7.08 -6.28
CA ALA A 42 1.85 8.04 -6.36
C ALA A 42 0.79 7.67 -7.40
N ASP A 43 1.15 6.85 -8.38
CA ASP A 43 0.30 6.49 -9.51
C ASP A 43 0.61 5.09 -10.06
N ALA A 44 -0.20 4.64 -11.00
CA ALA A 44 -0.07 3.32 -11.62
C ALA A 44 1.23 3.16 -12.45
N GLN A 45 1.78 4.24 -13.00
CA GLN A 45 3.03 4.18 -13.77
C GLN A 45 4.20 3.92 -12.84
N GLN A 46 4.24 4.60 -11.69
CA GLN A 46 5.22 4.35 -10.64
C GLN A 46 5.08 2.96 -10.05
N VAL A 47 3.85 2.46 -9.82
CA VAL A 47 3.62 1.07 -9.39
C VAL A 47 4.22 0.09 -10.39
N ALA A 48 3.93 0.25 -11.68
CA ALA A 48 4.47 -0.62 -12.73
C ALA A 48 6.01 -0.58 -12.79
N ALA A 49 6.61 0.60 -12.59
CA ALA A 49 8.07 0.74 -12.57
C ALA A 49 8.70 0.09 -11.32
N VAL A 50 8.07 0.22 -10.14
CA VAL A 50 8.50 -0.48 -8.91
C VAL A 50 8.44 -1.99 -9.08
N LEU A 51 7.36 -2.52 -9.67
CA LEU A 51 7.22 -3.96 -9.91
C LEU A 51 8.28 -4.49 -10.89
N ARG A 52 8.56 -3.75 -11.96
CA ARG A 52 9.65 -4.11 -12.90
C ARG A 52 10.99 -4.10 -12.18
N TRP A 53 11.30 -3.04 -11.44
CA TRP A 53 12.54 -2.96 -10.67
C TRP A 53 12.67 -4.15 -9.70
N ALA A 54 11.62 -4.52 -9.00
CA ALA A 54 11.63 -5.64 -8.07
C ALA A 54 11.89 -6.97 -8.78
N ALA A 55 11.26 -7.21 -9.93
CA ALA A 55 11.50 -8.40 -10.76
C ALA A 55 12.95 -8.47 -11.23
N ASP A 56 13.50 -7.38 -11.77
CA ASP A 56 14.86 -7.30 -12.28
C ASP A 56 15.93 -7.49 -11.19
N ASN A 57 15.58 -7.13 -9.96
CA ASN A 57 16.49 -7.23 -8.79
C ASN A 57 16.21 -8.44 -7.87
N GLY A 58 15.29 -9.33 -8.25
CA GLY A 58 14.98 -10.55 -7.49
C GLY A 58 14.32 -10.27 -6.13
N ARG A 59 13.58 -9.16 -5.98
CA ARG A 59 12.86 -8.81 -4.76
C ARG A 59 11.42 -9.26 -4.82
N ALA A 60 10.92 -9.80 -3.72
CA ALA A 60 9.49 -9.98 -3.53
C ALA A 60 8.83 -8.64 -3.19
N VAL A 61 7.59 -8.47 -3.62
CA VAL A 61 6.78 -7.27 -3.32
C VAL A 61 5.62 -7.66 -2.44
N HIS A 62 5.54 -7.06 -1.25
CA HIS A 62 4.39 -7.15 -0.38
C HIS A 62 3.57 -5.87 -0.49
N VAL A 63 2.29 -5.97 -0.88
CA VAL A 63 1.41 -4.80 -1.01
C VAL A 63 0.73 -4.52 0.32
N GLN A 64 0.81 -3.27 0.76
CA GLN A 64 0.19 -2.84 2.02
C GLN A 64 -0.59 -1.54 1.82
N ALA A 65 -1.81 -1.48 2.36
CA ALA A 65 -2.63 -0.26 2.43
C ALA A 65 -2.57 0.35 3.84
N GLY A 66 -3.67 0.35 4.58
CA GLY A 66 -3.78 0.94 5.92
C GLY A 66 -3.19 0.11 7.07
N ASN A 67 -2.65 -1.07 6.79
CA ASN A 67 -2.10 -2.02 7.79
C ASN A 67 -3.07 -2.36 8.94
N THR A 68 -4.37 -2.44 8.64
CA THR A 68 -5.44 -2.73 9.61
C THR A 68 -5.88 -4.20 9.63
N GLY A 69 -5.16 -5.07 8.93
CA GLY A 69 -5.47 -6.51 8.90
C GLY A 69 -5.26 -7.18 10.26
N LEU A 70 -6.12 -8.17 10.58
CA LEU A 70 -6.14 -8.83 11.88
C LEU A 70 -5.52 -10.24 11.90
N VAL A 71 -5.07 -10.72 10.73
CA VAL A 71 -4.62 -12.11 10.53
C VAL A 71 -3.22 -12.19 9.88
N GLY A 72 -2.43 -11.13 9.98
CA GLY A 72 -1.05 -11.07 9.52
C GLY A 72 -0.87 -10.87 8.01
N GLY A 73 -1.94 -10.79 7.23
CA GLY A 73 -1.88 -10.61 5.77
C GLY A 73 -1.37 -9.24 5.31
N SER A 74 -1.22 -8.28 6.22
CA SER A 74 -0.73 -6.93 5.93
C SER A 74 0.79 -6.78 6.07
N VAL A 75 1.49 -7.77 6.61
CA VAL A 75 2.94 -7.74 6.80
C VAL A 75 3.63 -8.87 6.03
N PRO A 76 4.88 -8.69 5.57
CA PRO A 76 5.59 -9.75 4.88
C PRO A 76 5.71 -11.01 5.73
N ALA A 77 5.37 -12.17 5.15
CA ALA A 77 5.65 -13.44 5.80
C ALA A 77 7.15 -13.70 5.85
N PRO A 78 7.65 -14.44 6.86
CA PRO A 78 9.02 -14.92 6.87
C PRO A 78 9.33 -15.71 5.61
N GLY A 79 10.50 -15.47 5.01
CA GLY A 79 10.93 -16.17 3.79
C GLY A 79 12.37 -15.84 3.42
N ASP A 80 12.91 -16.59 2.46
CA ASP A 80 14.32 -16.49 2.05
C ASP A 80 14.59 -15.36 1.04
N ARG A 81 13.54 -14.75 0.50
CA ARG A 81 13.69 -13.64 -0.47
C ARG A 81 13.67 -12.29 0.22
N PRO A 82 14.56 -11.39 -0.17
CA PRO A 82 14.45 -9.99 0.25
C PRO A 82 13.14 -9.38 -0.26
N VAL A 83 12.45 -8.65 0.61
CA VAL A 83 11.11 -8.09 0.37
C VAL A 83 11.17 -6.57 0.40
N ILE A 84 10.42 -5.93 -0.49
CA ILE A 84 10.02 -4.53 -0.34
C ILE A 84 8.52 -4.45 -0.06
N ILE A 85 8.09 -3.51 0.78
CA ILE A 85 6.67 -3.18 0.96
C ILE A 85 6.30 -2.08 -0.04
N LEU A 86 5.31 -2.34 -0.90
CA LEU A 86 4.68 -1.34 -1.75
C LEU A 86 3.45 -0.80 -1.03
N SER A 87 3.57 0.42 -0.51
CA SER A 87 2.45 1.08 0.17
C SER A 87 1.54 1.79 -0.83
N THR A 88 0.23 1.50 -0.77
CA THR A 88 -0.77 2.12 -1.65
C THR A 88 -1.28 3.47 -1.15
N THR A 89 -0.83 3.94 0.02
CA THR A 89 -1.38 5.13 0.70
C THR A 89 -1.36 6.42 -0.12
N ARG A 90 -0.49 6.52 -1.14
CA ARG A 90 -0.41 7.66 -2.06
C ARG A 90 -1.18 7.47 -3.36
N LEU A 91 -1.74 6.29 -3.63
CA LEU A 91 -2.56 6.02 -4.81
C LEU A 91 -3.97 6.62 -4.62
N ARG A 92 -4.04 7.95 -4.60
CA ARG A 92 -5.22 8.72 -4.21
C ARG A 92 -5.96 9.32 -5.42
N THR A 93 -6.05 8.58 -6.51
CA THR A 93 -6.92 8.97 -7.64
C THR A 93 -8.32 9.27 -7.08
N PRO A 94 -8.91 10.44 -7.41
CA PRO A 94 -10.23 10.80 -6.95
C PRO A 94 -11.26 9.72 -7.27
N ALA A 95 -12.09 9.39 -6.29
CA ALA A 95 -13.13 8.41 -6.48
C ALA A 95 -14.26 8.97 -7.38
N GLN A 96 -14.87 8.09 -8.16
CA GLN A 96 -15.96 8.39 -9.07
C GLN A 96 -17.13 7.45 -8.81
N VAL A 97 -18.33 7.98 -8.76
CA VAL A 97 -19.57 7.18 -8.72
C VAL A 97 -20.04 6.93 -10.15
N ILE A 98 -20.20 5.66 -10.50
CA ILE A 98 -20.64 5.19 -11.82
C ILE A 98 -21.87 4.29 -11.61
N GLY A 99 -23.07 4.85 -11.79
CA GLY A 99 -24.33 4.16 -11.45
C GLY A 99 -24.38 3.81 -9.95
N HIS A 100 -24.39 2.52 -9.63
CA HIS A 100 -24.37 2.01 -8.25
C HIS A 100 -22.98 1.51 -7.80
N SER A 101 -21.93 1.88 -8.52
CA SER A 101 -20.55 1.46 -8.24
C SER A 101 -19.67 2.65 -7.94
N VAL A 102 -18.61 2.44 -7.16
CA VAL A 102 -17.56 3.43 -6.92
C VAL A 102 -16.24 2.91 -7.47
N LEU A 103 -15.61 3.68 -8.34
CA LEU A 103 -14.21 3.48 -8.73
C LEU A 103 -13.35 4.39 -7.85
N ALA A 104 -12.46 3.80 -7.06
CA ALA A 104 -11.67 4.52 -6.06
C ALA A 104 -10.19 4.16 -6.17
N GLY A 105 -9.31 5.13 -5.95
CA GLY A 105 -7.88 4.88 -5.81
C GLY A 105 -7.60 4.01 -4.57
N ALA A 106 -6.64 3.08 -4.69
CA ALA A 106 -6.31 2.11 -3.63
C ALA A 106 -5.74 2.72 -2.34
N GLY A 107 -5.42 4.02 -2.35
CA GLY A 107 -4.98 4.78 -1.17
C GLY A 107 -6.11 5.54 -0.46
N LEU A 108 -7.36 5.45 -0.94
CA LEU A 108 -8.49 6.05 -0.25
C LEU A 108 -8.94 5.16 0.91
N THR A 109 -9.38 5.79 1.99
CA THR A 109 -9.91 5.08 3.16
C THR A 109 -11.36 4.66 2.95
N LEU A 110 -11.81 3.63 3.68
CA LEU A 110 -13.20 3.20 3.71
C LEU A 110 -14.14 4.37 4.02
N GLY A 111 -13.82 5.19 5.03
CA GLY A 111 -14.64 6.35 5.40
C GLY A 111 -14.73 7.43 4.30
N GLU A 112 -13.69 7.58 3.45
CA GLU A 112 -13.77 8.48 2.29
C GLU A 112 -14.74 7.94 1.24
N VAL A 113 -14.71 6.63 0.97
CA VAL A 113 -15.63 5.97 0.04
C VAL A 113 -17.09 6.03 0.56
N GLN A 114 -17.30 5.79 1.87
CA GLN A 114 -18.61 5.89 2.49
C GLN A 114 -19.19 7.30 2.39
N ARG A 115 -18.39 8.33 2.70
CA ARG A 115 -18.83 9.73 2.56
C ARG A 115 -19.22 10.08 1.12
N LEU A 116 -18.45 9.61 0.14
CA LEU A 116 -18.76 9.82 -1.27
C LEU A 116 -20.08 9.14 -1.64
N ALA A 117 -20.29 7.89 -1.26
CA ALA A 117 -21.52 7.15 -1.52
C ALA A 117 -22.73 7.91 -0.94
N THR A 118 -22.65 8.33 0.33
CA THR A 118 -23.70 9.10 1.00
C THR A 118 -24.03 10.42 0.29
N ALA A 119 -23.01 11.13 -0.19
CA ALA A 119 -23.21 12.38 -0.95
C ALA A 119 -23.97 12.17 -2.28
N HIS A 120 -24.01 10.94 -2.79
CA HIS A 120 -24.76 10.55 -3.99
C HIS A 120 -26.06 9.78 -3.67
N GLY A 121 -26.54 9.79 -2.43
CA GLY A 121 -27.74 9.06 -2.01
C GLY A 121 -27.58 7.53 -2.01
N LEU A 122 -26.35 7.04 -1.97
CA LEU A 122 -26.01 5.61 -1.95
C LEU A 122 -25.45 5.20 -0.59
N VAL A 123 -25.50 3.90 -0.32
CA VAL A 123 -24.90 3.29 0.87
C VAL A 123 -23.80 2.34 0.43
N TYR A 124 -22.59 2.51 0.97
CA TYR A 124 -21.54 1.51 0.88
C TYR A 124 -21.65 0.60 2.11
N GLY A 125 -22.16 -0.61 1.90
CA GLY A 125 -22.60 -1.50 2.98
C GLY A 125 -21.48 -2.22 3.76
N VAL A 126 -20.19 -1.93 3.47
CA VAL A 126 -19.08 -2.47 4.25
C VAL A 126 -18.78 -1.51 5.41
N ASP A 127 -18.85 -2.02 6.62
CA ASP A 127 -18.48 -1.33 7.86
C ASP A 127 -17.55 -2.25 8.67
N LEU A 128 -16.28 -1.85 8.81
CA LEU A 128 -15.22 -2.61 9.44
C LEU A 128 -14.62 -1.83 10.61
#